data_da3ea2d51035975ee5f84e6ce744209c
#
_entry.id   da3ea2d51035975ee5f84e6ce744209c
#
_cell.length_a   1.000
_cell.length_b   1.000
_cell.length_c   1.000
_cell.angle_alpha   90.00
_cell.angle_beta   90.00
_cell.angle_gamma   90.00
#
_symmetry.space_group_name_H-M   'P 1'
#
loop_
_entity.id
_entity.type
_entity.pdbx_description
1 polymer ?
#
loop_
_entity_poly.entity_id
_entity_poly.type
_entity_poly.pdbx_seq_one_letter_code
_entity_poly.pdbx_strand_id
1 'polypeptide(L)'
;MQRILSKRVLRDIRENLLRYLALFFLVAMVMYMVVAIVGASETIMQGTEESAAVHHREDGQFGVFVPLTDSEVTQITDKGVTVQQDFSLDFHQGQATLRIYQAREKIDLFAPEQGAELPMQGEILLEQHYAEKHELGLGDTLTVGGRDFIVAGIGSTPDYDATYEKTSDTTVDSNLFGVGFITAEDYEALKAGGQNFRTEDYTYTYLLNGAMTDQELKELLQSFELDRSKVTDTYFLEMLADAEETKNDIQDGIRELLDGVNELTDGVDELAEHNTDLTD
;
A
#
# COMPACT_ATOMS: atom_id res chain seq x y z
N MET A 1 -3.03 -58.72 43.13
CA MET A 1 -3.10 -57.27 43.40
C MET A 1 -3.83 -56.49 42.29
N GLN A 2 -3.56 -56.65 41.00
CA GLN A 2 -4.18 -55.93 39.90
C GLN A 2 -5.72 -56.00 39.83
N ARG A 3 -6.35 -57.16 40.10
CA ARG A 3 -7.83 -57.30 40.06
C ARG A 3 -8.58 -56.52 41.18
N ILE A 4 -7.91 -56.23 42.29
CA ILE A 4 -8.51 -55.45 43.39
C ILE A 4 -8.43 -53.95 43.10
N LEU A 5 -7.34 -53.55 42.52
CA LEU A 5 -7.14 -52.14 42.07
C LEU A 5 -8.16 -51.74 40.98
N SER A 6 -8.36 -52.59 39.96
CA SER A 6 -9.33 -52.31 38.88
C SER A 6 -10.76 -52.23 39.38
N LYS A 7 -11.16 -53.02 40.34
CA LYS A 7 -12.49 -52.97 40.98
C LYS A 7 -12.69 -51.69 41.81
N ARG A 8 -11.64 -51.20 42.49
CA ARG A 8 -11.69 -49.91 43.22
C ARG A 8 -11.79 -48.73 42.27
N VAL A 9 -11.00 -48.71 41.22
CA VAL A 9 -11.08 -47.63 40.20
C VAL A 9 -12.45 -47.59 39.54
N LEU A 10 -13.03 -48.74 39.19
CA LEU A 10 -14.35 -48.78 38.57
C LEU A 10 -15.45 -48.27 39.50
N ARG A 11 -15.34 -48.58 40.82
CA ARG A 11 -16.30 -48.09 41.83
C ARG A 11 -16.15 -46.59 42.04
N ASP A 12 -14.94 -46.08 42.12
CA ASP A 12 -14.67 -44.64 42.28
C ASP A 12 -15.16 -43.84 41.08
N ILE A 13 -14.95 -44.32 39.85
CA ILE A 13 -15.50 -43.71 38.62
C ILE A 13 -17.04 -43.68 38.69
N ARG A 14 -17.67 -44.75 39.17
CA ARG A 14 -19.13 -44.84 39.21
C ARG A 14 -19.74 -43.95 40.32
N GLU A 15 -19.07 -43.82 41.45
CA GLU A 15 -19.47 -42.91 42.53
C GLU A 15 -19.27 -41.44 42.19
N ASN A 16 -18.27 -41.09 41.33
CA ASN A 16 -17.94 -39.75 40.89
C ASN A 16 -18.17 -39.51 39.38
N LEU A 17 -19.08 -40.25 38.76
CA LEU A 17 -19.31 -40.25 37.33
C LEU A 17 -19.54 -38.83 36.75
N LEU A 18 -20.33 -38.05 37.44
CA LEU A 18 -20.66 -36.65 36.99
C LEU A 18 -19.41 -35.78 36.95
N ARG A 19 -18.50 -35.96 37.92
CA ARG A 19 -17.23 -35.21 37.97
C ARG A 19 -16.30 -35.63 36.84
N TYR A 20 -16.18 -36.89 36.52
CA TYR A 20 -15.34 -37.37 35.41
C TYR A 20 -15.92 -37.01 34.06
N LEU A 21 -17.25 -37.06 33.91
CA LEU A 21 -17.92 -36.58 32.71
C LEU A 21 -17.72 -35.08 32.49
N ALA A 22 -17.85 -34.27 33.56
CA ALA A 22 -17.59 -32.82 33.45
C ALA A 22 -16.16 -32.54 33.05
N LEU A 23 -15.17 -33.24 33.61
CA LEU A 23 -13.76 -33.11 33.22
C LEU A 23 -13.52 -33.57 31.80
N PHE A 24 -14.12 -34.69 31.38
CA PHE A 24 -14.04 -35.17 29.99
C PHE A 24 -14.59 -34.14 29.00
N PHE A 25 -15.79 -33.60 29.27
CA PHE A 25 -16.38 -32.57 28.40
C PHE A 25 -15.57 -31.28 28.36
N LEU A 26 -14.99 -30.90 29.49
CA LEU A 26 -14.13 -29.72 29.55
C LEU A 26 -12.89 -29.90 28.69
N VAL A 27 -12.20 -31.04 28.81
CA VAL A 27 -11.03 -31.34 27.98
C VAL A 27 -11.41 -31.47 26.49
N ALA A 28 -12.52 -32.17 26.20
CA ALA A 28 -13.00 -32.29 24.82
C ALA A 28 -13.37 -30.93 24.19
N MET A 29 -14.00 -30.05 24.99
CA MET A 29 -14.36 -28.71 24.56
C MET A 29 -13.11 -27.85 24.27
N VAL A 30 -12.10 -27.90 25.13
CA VAL A 30 -10.84 -27.20 24.92
C VAL A 30 -10.12 -27.69 23.65
N MET A 31 -10.03 -29.02 23.49
CA MET A 31 -9.42 -29.62 22.29
C MET A 31 -10.20 -29.23 21.01
N TYR A 32 -11.53 -29.27 21.06
CA TYR A 32 -12.37 -28.85 19.96
C TYR A 32 -12.14 -27.36 19.59
N MET A 33 -12.06 -26.49 20.61
CA MET A 33 -11.80 -25.07 20.41
C MET A 33 -10.44 -24.82 19.74
N VAL A 34 -9.39 -25.51 20.19
CA VAL A 34 -8.05 -25.40 19.59
C VAL A 34 -8.07 -25.84 18.11
N VAL A 35 -8.66 -27.00 17.84
CA VAL A 35 -8.76 -27.52 16.46
C VAL A 35 -9.60 -26.58 15.58
N ALA A 36 -10.70 -26.03 16.11
CA ALA A 36 -11.54 -25.10 15.37
C ALA A 36 -10.81 -23.79 15.03
N ILE A 37 -10.05 -23.23 15.99
CA ILE A 37 -9.25 -22.01 15.75
C ILE A 37 -8.15 -22.26 14.72
N VAL A 38 -7.40 -23.35 14.85
CA VAL A 38 -6.32 -23.68 13.90
C VAL A 38 -6.89 -23.93 12.51
N GLY A 39 -7.97 -24.70 12.39
CA GLY A 39 -8.61 -24.97 11.10
C GLY A 39 -9.20 -23.72 10.45
N ALA A 40 -9.83 -22.84 11.24
CA ALA A 40 -10.32 -21.56 10.73
C ALA A 40 -9.19 -20.67 10.23
N SER A 41 -8.08 -20.57 10.99
CA SER A 41 -6.91 -19.78 10.58
C SER A 41 -6.28 -20.31 9.29
N GLU A 42 -6.14 -21.63 9.15
CA GLU A 42 -5.60 -22.24 7.94
C GLU A 42 -6.50 -22.00 6.73
N THR A 43 -7.82 -22.09 6.90
CA THR A 43 -8.79 -21.81 5.83
C THR A 43 -8.75 -20.36 5.38
N ILE A 44 -8.65 -19.40 6.32
CA ILE A 44 -8.55 -17.98 6.01
C ILE A 44 -7.24 -17.69 5.27
N MET A 45 -6.10 -18.19 5.77
CA MET A 45 -4.81 -17.99 5.11
C MET A 45 -4.81 -18.54 3.67
N GLN A 46 -5.30 -19.76 3.50
CA GLN A 46 -5.37 -20.38 2.18
C GLN A 46 -6.30 -19.63 1.23
N GLY A 47 -7.46 -19.18 1.70
CA GLY A 47 -8.40 -18.38 0.91
C GLY A 47 -7.80 -17.02 0.51
N THR A 48 -7.04 -16.38 1.40
CA THR A 48 -6.36 -15.11 1.11
C THR A 48 -5.23 -15.31 0.08
N GLU A 49 -4.44 -16.37 0.21
CA GLU A 49 -3.37 -16.70 -0.75
C GLU A 49 -3.93 -17.04 -2.14
N GLU A 50 -5.00 -17.85 -2.21
CA GLU A 50 -5.67 -18.18 -3.47
C GLU A 50 -6.28 -16.93 -4.13
N SER A 51 -6.95 -16.08 -3.36
CA SER A 51 -7.50 -14.80 -3.85
C SER A 51 -6.40 -13.87 -4.35
N ALA A 52 -5.30 -13.73 -3.60
CA ALA A 52 -4.14 -12.94 -3.99
C ALA A 52 -3.52 -13.41 -5.31
N ALA A 53 -3.44 -14.73 -5.51
CA ALA A 53 -2.89 -15.30 -6.75
C ALA A 53 -3.82 -15.09 -7.95
N VAL A 54 -5.15 -15.28 -7.77
CA VAL A 54 -6.15 -15.11 -8.84
C VAL A 54 -6.28 -13.65 -9.28
N HIS A 55 -6.23 -12.72 -8.33
CA HIS A 55 -6.41 -11.29 -8.60
C HIS A 55 -5.09 -10.54 -8.74
N HIS A 56 -3.98 -11.26 -8.87
CA HIS A 56 -2.63 -10.72 -9.12
C HIS A 56 -2.25 -9.63 -8.10
N ARG A 57 -2.38 -9.94 -6.80
CA ARG A 57 -2.01 -8.98 -5.76
C ARG A 57 -0.59 -8.45 -5.97
N GLU A 58 -0.42 -7.15 -5.85
CA GLU A 58 0.86 -6.47 -5.98
C GLU A 58 1.94 -7.02 -5.04
N ASP A 59 3.20 -7.04 -5.48
CA ASP A 59 4.36 -7.22 -4.59
C ASP A 59 4.68 -5.93 -3.84
N GLY A 60 4.32 -4.78 -4.41
CA GLY A 60 4.44 -3.47 -3.81
C GLY A 60 4.04 -2.34 -4.74
N GLN A 61 4.14 -1.11 -4.20
CA GLN A 61 3.79 0.11 -4.92
C GLN A 61 4.83 1.21 -4.68
N PHE A 62 4.90 2.17 -5.60
CA PHE A 62 5.71 3.37 -5.44
C PHE A 62 4.99 4.60 -6.02
N GLY A 63 5.07 5.72 -5.31
CA GLY A 63 4.56 7.01 -5.77
C GLY A 63 5.63 7.83 -6.46
N VAL A 64 5.24 8.61 -7.47
CA VAL A 64 6.09 9.55 -8.17
C VAL A 64 5.42 10.93 -8.25
N PHE A 65 6.21 11.99 -8.36
CA PHE A 65 5.69 13.36 -8.48
C PHE A 65 5.38 13.74 -9.94
N VAL A 66 5.91 12.99 -10.88
CA VAL A 66 5.66 13.12 -12.31
C VAL A 66 5.49 11.71 -12.88
N PRO A 67 4.47 11.46 -13.69
CA PRO A 67 4.31 10.17 -14.33
C PRO A 67 5.56 9.72 -15.06
N LEU A 68 5.89 8.44 -14.97
CA LEU A 68 6.98 7.84 -15.72
C LEU A 68 6.71 7.98 -17.21
N THR A 69 7.76 8.21 -17.97
CA THR A 69 7.71 8.20 -19.43
C THR A 69 7.58 6.77 -19.95
N ASP A 70 7.07 6.60 -21.17
CA ASP A 70 7.00 5.28 -21.82
C ASP A 70 8.35 4.57 -21.88
N SER A 71 9.45 5.34 -22.01
CA SER A 71 10.82 4.81 -22.01
C SER A 71 11.23 4.25 -20.64
N GLU A 72 10.87 4.92 -19.55
CA GLU A 72 11.16 4.47 -18.18
C GLU A 72 10.32 3.24 -17.84
N VAL A 73 9.03 3.24 -18.19
CA VAL A 73 8.18 2.06 -18.04
C VAL A 73 8.74 0.87 -18.82
N THR A 74 9.21 1.11 -20.06
CA THR A 74 9.85 0.07 -20.87
C THR A 74 11.12 -0.47 -20.22
N GLN A 75 11.97 0.39 -19.64
CA GLN A 75 13.18 -0.04 -18.95
C GLN A 75 12.90 -0.95 -17.75
N ILE A 76 11.77 -0.73 -17.04
CA ILE A 76 11.34 -1.59 -15.93
C ILE A 76 10.82 -2.91 -16.48
N THR A 77 9.93 -2.87 -17.49
CA THR A 77 9.30 -4.06 -18.05
C THR A 77 10.29 -4.97 -18.79
N ASP A 78 11.29 -4.41 -19.45
CA ASP A 78 12.37 -5.18 -20.11
C ASP A 78 13.20 -6.00 -19.10
N LYS A 79 13.19 -5.61 -17.83
CA LYS A 79 13.81 -6.38 -16.74
C LYS A 79 12.91 -7.49 -16.19
N GLY A 80 11.71 -7.68 -16.73
CA GLY A 80 10.79 -8.74 -16.34
C GLY A 80 9.79 -8.34 -15.24
N VAL A 81 9.80 -7.09 -14.80
CA VAL A 81 8.85 -6.56 -13.83
C VAL A 81 7.57 -6.14 -14.54
N THR A 82 6.41 -6.55 -14.02
CA THR A 82 5.13 -6.01 -14.48
C THR A 82 4.84 -4.73 -13.69
N VAL A 83 4.51 -3.65 -14.40
CA VAL A 83 4.13 -2.35 -13.79
C VAL A 83 2.77 -1.93 -14.33
N GLN A 84 1.94 -1.39 -13.45
CA GLN A 84 0.64 -0.83 -13.78
C GLN A 84 0.50 0.56 -13.17
N GLN A 85 -0.08 1.49 -13.95
CA GLN A 85 -0.48 2.79 -13.42
C GLN A 85 -1.70 2.61 -12.51
N ASP A 86 -1.60 3.12 -11.31
CA ASP A 86 -2.67 3.11 -10.32
C ASP A 86 -2.95 4.54 -9.83
N PHE A 87 -3.18 5.41 -10.81
CA PHE A 87 -3.45 6.83 -10.56
C PHE A 87 -4.84 7.03 -10.02
N SER A 88 -4.98 7.98 -9.09
CA SER A 88 -6.26 8.23 -8.45
C SER A 88 -6.64 9.71 -8.38
N LEU A 89 -7.94 9.94 -8.38
CA LEU A 89 -8.58 11.25 -8.18
C LEU A 89 -9.57 11.14 -7.02
N ASP A 90 -9.49 12.07 -6.07
CA ASP A 90 -10.40 12.14 -4.93
C ASP A 90 -11.54 13.12 -5.18
N PHE A 91 -12.78 12.67 -4.97
CA PHE A 91 -14.00 13.46 -5.11
C PHE A 91 -14.81 13.49 -3.83
N HIS A 92 -15.44 14.64 -3.53
CA HIS A 92 -16.38 14.73 -2.43
C HIS A 92 -17.73 14.09 -2.78
N GLN A 93 -18.20 13.22 -1.88
CA GLN A 93 -19.54 12.64 -1.89
C GLN A 93 -20.26 13.00 -0.58
N GLY A 94 -20.79 14.23 -0.52
CA GLY A 94 -21.30 14.79 0.73
C GLY A 94 -20.18 14.97 1.75
N GLN A 95 -20.17 14.15 2.82
CA GLN A 95 -19.12 14.13 3.84
C GLN A 95 -18.03 13.08 3.53
N ALA A 96 -18.30 12.17 2.61
CA ALA A 96 -17.37 11.11 2.23
C ALA A 96 -16.41 11.56 1.12
N THR A 97 -15.26 10.92 1.06
CA THR A 97 -14.32 10.94 -0.05
C THR A 97 -14.51 9.67 -0.88
N LEU A 98 -14.72 9.81 -2.16
CA LEU A 98 -14.69 8.70 -3.12
C LEU A 98 -13.42 8.83 -3.96
N ARG A 99 -12.54 7.86 -3.83
CA ARG A 99 -11.30 7.74 -4.63
C ARG A 99 -11.59 6.94 -5.88
N ILE A 100 -11.29 7.54 -7.02
CA ILE A 100 -11.55 6.96 -8.33
C ILE A 100 -10.24 6.55 -8.99
N TYR A 101 -10.19 5.30 -9.41
CA TYR A 101 -9.12 4.69 -10.19
C TYR A 101 -9.58 4.35 -11.60
N GLN A 102 -8.65 4.18 -12.49
CA GLN A 102 -8.90 3.46 -13.73
C GLN A 102 -9.08 1.98 -13.43
N ALA A 103 -9.95 1.30 -14.18
CA ALA A 103 -10.12 -0.14 -14.07
C ALA A 103 -8.79 -0.86 -14.34
N ARG A 104 -8.45 -1.78 -13.45
CA ARG A 104 -7.17 -2.48 -13.44
C ARG A 104 -7.24 -3.74 -14.32
N GLU A 105 -6.18 -4.00 -15.07
CA GLU A 105 -6.15 -5.12 -16.03
C GLU A 105 -5.04 -6.15 -15.74
N LYS A 106 -4.04 -5.79 -14.93
CA LYS A 106 -2.84 -6.62 -14.73
C LYS A 106 -2.57 -6.96 -13.27
N ILE A 107 -2.73 -6.00 -12.38
CA ILE A 107 -2.37 -6.09 -10.96
C ILE A 107 -3.57 -5.63 -10.15
N ASP A 108 -3.82 -6.26 -9.01
CA ASP A 108 -4.93 -5.97 -8.08
C ASP A 108 -6.29 -5.92 -8.77
N LEU A 109 -6.59 -6.98 -9.51
CA LEU A 109 -7.81 -7.08 -10.29
C LEU A 109 -9.05 -7.02 -9.38
N PHE A 110 -10.07 -6.35 -9.86
CA PHE A 110 -11.35 -6.26 -9.16
C PHE A 110 -12.00 -7.65 -9.05
N ALA A 111 -12.37 -8.04 -7.83
CA ALA A 111 -13.07 -9.27 -7.49
C ALA A 111 -14.55 -8.96 -7.26
N PRO A 112 -15.44 -9.14 -8.23
CA PRO A 112 -16.84 -8.83 -8.06
C PRO A 112 -17.51 -9.85 -7.14
N GLU A 113 -18.25 -9.36 -6.14
CA GLU A 113 -19.26 -10.15 -5.44
C GLU A 113 -20.58 -10.15 -6.21
N GLN A 114 -20.87 -9.04 -6.89
CA GLN A 114 -22.05 -8.86 -7.71
C GLN A 114 -21.71 -8.05 -8.96
N GLY A 115 -22.31 -8.40 -10.09
CA GLY A 115 -22.21 -7.65 -11.33
C GLY A 115 -20.96 -7.92 -12.16
N ALA A 116 -20.38 -6.88 -12.73
CA ALA A 116 -19.30 -6.94 -13.71
C ALA A 116 -17.91 -6.92 -13.07
N GLU A 117 -16.94 -7.55 -13.72
CA GLU A 117 -15.50 -7.48 -13.38
C GLU A 117 -14.84 -6.21 -13.94
N LEU A 118 -15.31 -5.72 -15.08
CA LEU A 118 -14.80 -4.53 -15.74
C LEU A 118 -15.94 -3.59 -16.08
N PRO A 119 -15.79 -2.28 -15.92
CA PRO A 119 -16.82 -1.31 -16.26
C PRO A 119 -16.83 -1.04 -17.76
N MET A 120 -17.98 -0.71 -18.32
CA MET A 120 -18.12 -0.07 -19.61
C MET A 120 -18.17 1.46 -19.44
N GLN A 121 -18.12 2.20 -20.54
CA GLN A 121 -18.21 3.65 -20.52
C GLN A 121 -19.51 4.12 -19.82
N GLY A 122 -19.37 5.03 -18.88
CA GLY A 122 -20.47 5.51 -18.02
C GLY A 122 -20.85 4.54 -16.89
N GLU A 123 -20.07 3.49 -16.66
CA GLU A 123 -20.24 2.57 -15.54
C GLU A 123 -19.14 2.73 -14.49
N ILE A 124 -19.47 2.35 -13.25
CA ILE A 124 -18.55 2.34 -12.12
C ILE A 124 -18.64 1.00 -11.38
N LEU A 125 -17.48 0.47 -10.99
CA LEU A 125 -17.37 -0.60 -10.01
C LEU A 125 -17.11 0.04 -8.64
N LEU A 126 -17.77 -0.43 -7.59
CA LEU A 126 -17.65 0.10 -6.24
C LEU A 126 -17.12 -0.93 -5.26
N GLU A 127 -16.31 -0.47 -4.32
CA GLU A 127 -15.95 -1.26 -3.15
C GLU A 127 -17.21 -1.58 -2.33
N GLN A 128 -17.30 -2.83 -1.88
CA GLN A 128 -18.52 -3.41 -1.31
C GLN A 128 -19.00 -2.72 -0.03
N HIS A 129 -18.09 -2.39 0.90
CA HIS A 129 -18.48 -1.78 2.18
C HIS A 129 -18.96 -0.34 1.98
N TYR A 130 -18.36 0.39 1.04
CA TYR A 130 -18.84 1.71 0.66
C TYR A 130 -20.22 1.63 0.02
N ALA A 131 -20.42 0.70 -0.92
CA ALA A 131 -21.71 0.51 -1.56
C ALA A 131 -22.80 0.13 -0.53
N GLU A 132 -22.50 -0.77 0.41
CA GLU A 132 -23.40 -1.16 1.48
C GLU A 132 -23.78 0.02 2.40
N LYS A 133 -22.78 0.81 2.83
CA LYS A 133 -23.01 1.96 3.73
C LYS A 133 -23.79 3.08 3.08
N HIS A 134 -23.67 3.26 1.79
CA HIS A 134 -24.39 4.29 1.03
C HIS A 134 -25.63 3.76 0.34
N GLU A 135 -26.06 2.52 0.65
CA GLU A 135 -27.26 1.87 0.12
C GLU A 135 -27.29 1.84 -1.43
N LEU A 136 -26.12 1.65 -2.06
CA LEU A 136 -25.95 1.59 -3.50
C LEU A 136 -26.00 0.14 -3.99
N GLY A 137 -26.86 -0.14 -4.95
CA GLY A 137 -27.01 -1.45 -5.59
C GLY A 137 -26.69 -1.42 -7.08
N LEU A 138 -26.63 -2.60 -7.71
CA LEU A 138 -26.46 -2.70 -9.17
C LEU A 138 -27.54 -1.95 -9.91
N GLY A 139 -27.15 -1.15 -10.89
CA GLY A 139 -28.05 -0.34 -11.72
C GLY A 139 -28.41 1.02 -11.13
N ASP A 140 -28.00 1.31 -9.89
CA ASP A 140 -28.18 2.65 -9.31
C ASP A 140 -27.25 3.66 -9.98
N THR A 141 -27.64 4.92 -9.92
CA THR A 141 -26.85 6.02 -10.48
C THR A 141 -26.09 6.74 -9.37
N LEU A 142 -24.79 6.88 -9.56
CA LEU A 142 -23.90 7.65 -8.69
C LEU A 142 -23.29 8.83 -9.46
N THR A 143 -23.47 10.04 -8.94
CA THR A 143 -22.86 11.24 -9.54
C THR A 143 -21.49 11.49 -8.94
N VAL A 144 -20.43 11.46 -9.75
CA VAL A 144 -19.04 11.73 -9.36
C VAL A 144 -18.48 12.86 -10.21
N GLY A 145 -17.95 13.90 -9.60
CA GLY A 145 -17.37 15.02 -10.34
C GLY A 145 -18.34 15.66 -11.35
N GLY A 146 -19.64 15.67 -11.02
CA GLY A 146 -20.70 16.20 -11.89
C GLY A 146 -21.07 15.32 -13.09
N ARG A 147 -20.61 14.06 -13.14
CA ARG A 147 -20.97 13.05 -14.14
C ARG A 147 -21.71 11.89 -13.47
N ASP A 148 -22.71 11.37 -14.15
CA ASP A 148 -23.50 10.26 -13.69
C ASP A 148 -22.90 8.93 -14.19
N PHE A 149 -22.75 7.97 -13.27
CA PHE A 149 -22.27 6.62 -13.52
C PHE A 149 -23.29 5.61 -13.04
N ILE A 150 -23.44 4.51 -13.78
CA ILE A 150 -24.26 3.37 -13.36
C ILE A 150 -23.40 2.38 -12.60
N VAL A 151 -23.83 1.95 -11.43
CA VAL A 151 -23.13 0.92 -10.65
C VAL A 151 -23.27 -0.42 -11.37
N ALA A 152 -22.20 -0.89 -11.99
CA ALA A 152 -22.17 -2.11 -12.78
C ALA A 152 -21.63 -3.33 -12.01
N GLY A 153 -20.80 -3.09 -10.99
CA GLY A 153 -20.22 -4.11 -10.13
C GLY A 153 -19.97 -3.63 -8.72
N ILE A 154 -20.10 -4.54 -7.77
CA ILE A 154 -19.81 -4.32 -6.34
C ILE A 154 -18.90 -5.47 -5.90
N GLY A 155 -17.77 -5.15 -5.28
CA GLY A 155 -16.78 -6.14 -4.90
C GLY A 155 -15.59 -5.56 -4.12
N SER A 156 -14.45 -6.22 -4.22
CA SER A 156 -13.22 -5.84 -3.54
C SER A 156 -12.00 -5.91 -4.46
N THR A 157 -10.87 -5.38 -3.99
CA THR A 157 -9.55 -5.54 -4.62
C THR A 157 -8.53 -5.97 -3.58
N PRO A 158 -7.48 -6.72 -3.94
CA PRO A 158 -6.52 -7.27 -2.98
C PRO A 158 -5.77 -6.23 -2.14
N ASP A 159 -5.56 -5.04 -2.67
CA ASP A 159 -4.88 -3.91 -2.01
C ASP A 159 -5.78 -3.16 -1.02
N TYR A 160 -7.11 -3.34 -1.13
CA TYR A 160 -8.11 -2.73 -0.25
C TYR A 160 -8.87 -3.77 0.58
N ASP A 161 -8.18 -4.75 1.16
CA ASP A 161 -8.76 -5.64 2.19
C ASP A 161 -9.32 -4.83 3.37
N ALA A 162 -8.74 -3.65 3.63
CA ALA A 162 -9.22 -2.66 4.56
C ALA A 162 -9.12 -1.27 3.90
N THR A 163 -10.27 -0.64 3.65
CA THR A 163 -10.37 0.60 2.87
C THR A 163 -10.01 1.82 3.73
N TYR A 164 -8.70 2.05 3.89
CA TYR A 164 -8.15 3.24 4.56
C TYR A 164 -8.02 4.41 3.59
N GLU A 165 -8.38 5.62 4.01
CA GLU A 165 -8.10 6.82 3.20
C GLU A 165 -6.59 7.13 3.19
N LYS A 166 -5.93 6.93 4.34
CA LYS A 166 -4.50 7.19 4.54
C LYS A 166 -3.84 6.02 5.25
N THR A 167 -2.57 5.79 4.95
CA THR A 167 -1.74 4.77 5.64
C THR A 167 -1.59 5.01 7.15
N SER A 168 -1.86 6.22 7.64
CA SER A 168 -1.85 6.57 9.07
C SER A 168 -3.14 6.23 9.81
N ASP A 169 -4.21 5.87 9.09
CA ASP A 169 -5.50 5.61 9.69
C ASP A 169 -5.47 4.28 10.44
N THR A 170 -6.09 4.26 11.62
CA THR A 170 -6.13 3.08 12.49
C THR A 170 -7.47 2.35 12.45
N THR A 171 -8.47 2.96 11.81
CA THR A 171 -9.83 2.42 11.69
C THR A 171 -10.37 2.68 10.29
N VAL A 172 -11.07 1.68 9.76
CA VAL A 172 -11.83 1.80 8.50
C VAL A 172 -13.17 2.46 8.80
N ASP A 173 -13.54 3.48 8.03
CA ASP A 173 -14.87 4.07 8.06
C ASP A 173 -15.41 4.23 6.63
N SER A 174 -16.13 3.23 6.16
CA SER A 174 -16.75 3.22 4.84
C SER A 174 -17.92 4.20 4.67
N ASN A 175 -18.33 4.93 5.75
CA ASN A 175 -19.21 6.08 5.60
C ASN A 175 -18.47 7.33 5.11
N LEU A 176 -17.16 7.40 5.36
CA LEU A 176 -16.34 8.57 5.06
C LEU A 176 -15.38 8.37 3.88
N PHE A 177 -15.06 7.12 3.56
CA PHE A 177 -14.13 6.81 2.47
C PHE A 177 -14.58 5.58 1.68
N GLY A 178 -14.45 5.66 0.36
CA GLY A 178 -14.73 4.57 -0.57
C GLY A 178 -13.85 4.63 -1.80
N VAL A 179 -13.86 3.53 -2.56
CA VAL A 179 -13.07 3.35 -3.78
C VAL A 179 -13.98 2.93 -4.92
N GLY A 180 -13.73 3.51 -6.09
CA GLY A 180 -14.45 3.18 -7.31
C GLY A 180 -13.51 3.06 -8.51
N PHE A 181 -13.89 2.22 -9.48
CA PHE A 181 -13.13 1.95 -10.69
C PHE A 181 -13.98 2.26 -11.92
N ILE A 182 -13.43 3.01 -12.86
CA ILE A 182 -14.10 3.42 -14.10
C ILE A 182 -13.19 3.17 -15.31
N THR A 183 -13.71 3.34 -16.51
CA THR A 183 -12.88 3.23 -17.71
C THR A 183 -11.81 4.33 -17.77
N ALA A 184 -10.72 4.08 -18.50
CA ALA A 184 -9.67 5.07 -18.71
C ALA A 184 -10.22 6.35 -19.38
N GLU A 185 -11.18 6.21 -20.31
CA GLU A 185 -11.80 7.34 -21.00
C GLU A 185 -12.63 8.22 -20.04
N ASP A 186 -13.41 7.59 -19.16
CA ASP A 186 -14.21 8.32 -18.16
C ASP A 186 -13.31 8.96 -17.08
N TYR A 187 -12.21 8.30 -16.74
CA TYR A 187 -11.23 8.85 -15.81
C TYR A 187 -10.59 10.14 -16.34
N GLU A 188 -10.13 10.13 -17.58
CA GLU A 188 -9.59 11.34 -18.24
C GLU A 188 -10.65 12.45 -18.38
N ALA A 189 -11.90 12.07 -18.60
CA ALA A 189 -13.00 13.03 -18.67
C ALA A 189 -13.35 13.64 -17.30
N LEU A 190 -13.24 12.87 -16.20
CA LEU A 190 -13.36 13.41 -14.84
C LEU A 190 -12.20 14.34 -14.50
N LYS A 191 -10.98 13.94 -14.83
CA LYS A 191 -9.76 14.74 -14.64
C LYS A 191 -9.87 16.09 -15.37
N ALA A 192 -10.28 16.08 -16.62
CA ALA A 192 -10.50 17.29 -17.41
C ALA A 192 -11.62 18.18 -16.82
N GLY A 193 -12.59 17.62 -16.11
CA GLY A 193 -13.63 18.35 -15.40
C GLY A 193 -13.14 19.18 -14.21
N GLY A 194 -11.98 18.85 -13.66
CA GLY A 194 -11.29 19.61 -12.61
C GLY A 194 -12.06 19.76 -11.30
N GLN A 195 -12.96 18.81 -10.97
CA GLN A 195 -13.75 18.83 -9.74
C GLN A 195 -13.16 17.95 -8.61
N ASN A 196 -12.02 17.31 -8.88
CA ASN A 196 -11.22 16.65 -7.85
C ASN A 196 -10.67 17.69 -6.86
N PHE A 197 -10.73 17.38 -5.56
CA PHE A 197 -10.30 18.35 -4.54
C PHE A 197 -8.83 18.19 -4.12
N ARG A 198 -8.16 17.14 -4.59
CA ARG A 198 -6.72 16.92 -4.42
C ARG A 198 -6.05 16.76 -5.77
N THR A 199 -4.76 17.05 -5.81
CA THR A 199 -3.92 16.72 -6.97
C THR A 199 -4.00 15.23 -7.27
N GLU A 200 -3.95 14.85 -8.54
CA GLU A 200 -3.88 13.44 -8.94
C GLU A 200 -2.69 12.77 -8.29
N ASP A 201 -2.92 11.59 -7.71
CA ASP A 201 -1.86 10.77 -7.14
C ASP A 201 -1.30 9.84 -8.21
N TYR A 202 0.01 9.88 -8.41
CA TYR A 202 0.72 9.08 -9.40
C TYR A 202 1.39 7.89 -8.74
N THR A 203 0.59 6.91 -8.36
CA THR A 203 1.07 5.63 -7.83
C THR A 203 1.20 4.59 -8.94
N TYR A 204 2.24 3.77 -8.86
CA TYR A 204 2.45 2.59 -9.69
C TYR A 204 2.50 1.35 -8.81
N THR A 205 1.76 0.33 -9.19
CA THR A 205 1.83 -1.00 -8.60
C THR A 205 2.74 -1.90 -9.43
N TYR A 206 3.40 -2.89 -8.80
CA TYR A 206 4.30 -3.77 -9.51
C TYR A 206 4.26 -5.22 -9.03
N LEU A 207 4.62 -6.13 -9.98
CA LEU A 207 4.94 -7.53 -9.71
C LEU A 207 6.37 -7.78 -10.15
N LEU A 208 7.22 -8.24 -9.24
CA LEU A 208 8.63 -8.52 -9.51
C LEU A 208 8.84 -9.76 -10.36
N ASN A 209 7.89 -10.70 -10.34
CA ASN A 209 7.93 -11.97 -11.10
C ASN A 209 9.21 -12.79 -10.85
N GLY A 210 9.91 -12.56 -9.74
CA GLY A 210 11.20 -13.16 -9.44
C GLY A 210 12.35 -12.65 -10.32
N ALA A 211 12.16 -11.59 -11.08
CA ALA A 211 13.16 -11.04 -12.01
C ALA A 211 14.19 -10.15 -11.30
N MET A 212 13.81 -9.48 -10.23
CA MET A 212 14.66 -8.63 -9.40
C MET A 212 14.09 -8.52 -7.97
N THR A 213 14.84 -7.88 -7.09
CA THR A 213 14.42 -7.55 -5.73
C THR A 213 13.84 -6.13 -5.65
N ASP A 214 13.08 -5.83 -4.58
CA ASP A 214 12.58 -4.47 -4.32
C ASP A 214 13.71 -3.43 -4.27
N GLN A 215 14.86 -3.82 -3.70
CA GLN A 215 16.01 -2.93 -3.60
C GLN A 215 16.59 -2.59 -4.99
N GLU A 216 16.69 -3.56 -5.89
CA GLU A 216 17.16 -3.35 -7.26
C GLU A 216 16.17 -2.49 -8.07
N LEU A 217 14.87 -2.71 -7.89
CA LEU A 217 13.84 -1.85 -8.49
C LEU A 217 13.96 -0.41 -7.98
N LYS A 218 14.13 -0.23 -6.67
CA LYS A 218 14.32 1.09 -6.06
C LYS A 218 15.56 1.81 -6.63
N GLU A 219 16.67 1.11 -6.77
CA GLU A 219 17.90 1.67 -7.35
C GLU A 219 17.70 2.07 -8.82
N LEU A 220 16.95 1.27 -9.58
CA LEU A 220 16.59 1.59 -10.96
C LEU A 220 15.73 2.87 -11.01
N LEU A 221 14.68 2.95 -10.18
CA LEU A 221 13.80 4.14 -10.12
C LEU A 221 14.58 5.40 -9.71
N GLN A 222 15.51 5.29 -8.77
CA GLN A 222 16.37 6.40 -8.35
C GLN A 222 17.35 6.86 -9.43
N SER A 223 17.61 6.03 -10.44
CA SER A 223 18.46 6.39 -11.58
C SER A 223 17.75 7.23 -12.64
N PHE A 224 16.43 7.32 -12.59
CA PHE A 224 15.64 8.11 -13.53
C PHE A 224 15.77 9.62 -13.21
N GLU A 225 15.86 10.42 -14.24
CA GLU A 225 15.93 11.88 -14.09
C GLU A 225 14.52 12.46 -13.91
N LEU A 226 14.27 13.09 -12.76
CA LEU A 226 13.03 13.80 -12.50
C LEU A 226 12.97 15.12 -13.30
N ASP A 227 12.01 15.23 -14.21
CA ASP A 227 11.69 16.49 -14.87
C ASP A 227 10.93 17.42 -13.93
N ARG A 228 11.67 18.22 -13.18
CA ARG A 228 11.13 19.15 -12.18
C ARG A 228 10.15 20.19 -12.76
N SER A 229 10.23 20.48 -14.05
CA SER A 229 9.32 21.45 -14.69
C SER A 229 7.88 20.95 -14.78
N LYS A 230 7.68 19.64 -14.65
CA LYS A 230 6.38 18.98 -14.68
C LYS A 230 5.78 18.74 -13.30
N VAL A 231 6.54 18.98 -12.22
CA VAL A 231 6.02 18.85 -10.87
C VAL A 231 5.04 19.97 -10.58
N THR A 232 3.80 19.62 -10.26
CA THR A 232 2.73 20.59 -9.94
C THR A 232 2.50 20.74 -8.44
N ASP A 233 3.02 19.81 -7.62
CA ASP A 233 2.90 19.88 -6.18
C ASP A 233 3.79 21.00 -5.62
N THR A 234 3.14 22.08 -5.15
CA THR A 234 3.81 23.27 -4.60
C THR A 234 4.58 22.96 -3.31
N TYR A 235 4.05 22.10 -2.45
CA TYR A 235 4.72 21.69 -1.21
C TYR A 235 6.01 20.93 -1.49
N PHE A 236 5.96 20.02 -2.47
CA PHE A 236 7.17 19.29 -2.88
C PHE A 236 8.20 20.23 -3.51
N LEU A 237 7.78 21.19 -4.31
CA LEU A 237 8.69 22.19 -4.91
C LEU A 237 9.36 23.06 -3.84
N GLU A 238 8.62 23.48 -2.82
CA GLU A 238 9.17 24.21 -1.67
C GLU A 238 10.17 23.36 -0.89
N MET A 239 9.81 22.10 -0.56
CA MET A 239 10.72 21.18 0.15
C MET A 239 12.00 20.90 -0.66
N LEU A 240 11.88 20.82 -1.99
CA LEU A 240 13.03 20.62 -2.88
C LEU A 240 13.95 21.83 -2.90
N ALA A 241 13.37 23.05 -2.91
CA ALA A 241 14.11 24.29 -2.85
C ALA A 241 14.87 24.43 -1.53
N ASP A 242 14.23 24.13 -0.38
CA ASP A 242 14.85 24.11 0.94
C ASP A 242 15.99 23.09 1.03
N ALA A 243 15.80 21.91 0.42
CA ALA A 243 16.84 20.88 0.38
C ALA A 243 18.05 21.30 -0.49
N GLU A 244 17.82 22.03 -1.59
CA GLU A 244 18.90 22.59 -2.43
C GLU A 244 19.65 23.72 -1.71
N GLU A 245 18.96 24.58 -1.00
CA GLU A 245 19.58 25.61 -0.17
C GLU A 245 20.47 24.98 0.90
N THR A 246 19.95 24.01 1.66
CA THR A 246 20.72 23.26 2.67
C THR A 246 21.96 22.59 2.07
N LYS A 247 21.83 21.98 0.87
CA LYS A 247 22.96 21.37 0.18
C LYS A 247 24.04 22.39 -0.19
N ASN A 248 23.63 23.57 -0.67
CA ASN A 248 24.56 24.65 -1.02
C ASN A 248 25.29 25.16 0.23
N ASP A 249 24.59 25.38 1.34
CA ASP A 249 25.15 25.80 2.61
C ASP A 249 26.18 24.78 3.13
N ILE A 250 25.88 23.49 3.03
CA ILE A 250 26.85 22.42 3.40
C ILE A 250 28.07 22.46 2.48
N GLN A 251 27.90 22.66 1.17
CA GLN A 251 29.02 22.73 0.24
C GLN A 251 29.90 23.96 0.50
N ASP A 252 29.31 25.09 0.82
CA ASP A 252 30.05 26.30 1.15
C ASP A 252 30.77 26.16 2.48
N GLY A 253 30.15 25.58 3.50
CA GLY A 253 30.81 25.24 4.76
C GLY A 253 31.98 24.25 4.59
N ILE A 254 31.88 23.29 3.69
CA ILE A 254 33.02 22.38 3.36
C ILE A 254 34.17 23.15 2.69
N ARG A 255 33.88 24.11 1.82
CA ARG A 255 34.94 24.97 1.20
C ARG A 255 35.62 25.83 2.22
N GLU A 256 34.89 26.52 3.11
CA GLU A 256 35.45 27.31 4.21
C GLU A 256 36.34 26.47 5.12
N LEU A 257 35.91 25.24 5.40
CA LEU A 257 36.66 24.31 6.25
C LEU A 257 37.95 23.84 5.55
N LEU A 258 37.91 23.63 4.24
CA LEU A 258 39.09 23.27 3.42
C LEU A 258 40.08 24.42 3.37
N ASP A 259 39.59 25.67 3.17
CA ASP A 259 40.44 26.87 3.19
C ASP A 259 41.10 27.09 4.56
N GLY A 260 40.33 26.91 5.64
CA GLY A 260 40.88 26.97 7.01
C GLY A 260 41.94 25.87 7.31
N VAL A 261 41.77 24.68 6.76
CA VAL A 261 42.78 23.60 6.88
C VAL A 261 44.06 23.96 6.10
N ASN A 262 43.93 24.58 4.91
CA ASN A 262 45.09 25.05 4.13
C ASN A 262 45.83 26.16 4.87
N GLU A 263 45.13 27.15 5.41
CA GLU A 263 45.75 28.22 6.22
C GLU A 263 46.43 27.68 7.45
N LEU A 264 45.85 26.67 8.11
CA LEU A 264 46.50 26.02 9.27
C LEU A 264 47.77 25.25 8.84
N THR A 265 47.74 24.61 7.68
CA THR A 265 48.91 23.91 7.12
C THR A 265 50.04 24.87 6.82
N ASP A 266 49.73 25.98 6.14
CA ASP A 266 50.69 27.05 5.86
C ASP A 266 51.30 27.65 7.16
N GLY A 267 50.46 27.90 8.17
CA GLY A 267 50.91 28.37 9.46
C GLY A 267 51.80 27.36 10.21
N VAL A 268 51.53 26.06 10.07
CA VAL A 268 52.41 25.02 10.67
C VAL A 268 53.72 24.95 9.93
N ASP A 269 53.77 25.11 8.62
CA ASP A 269 54.98 25.14 7.81
C ASP A 269 55.84 26.35 8.13
N GLU A 270 55.28 27.56 8.31
CA GLU A 270 55.96 28.77 8.77
C GLU A 270 56.55 28.57 10.17
N LEU A 271 55.82 27.95 11.10
CA LEU A 271 56.30 27.64 12.44
C LEU A 271 57.46 26.63 12.39
N ALA A 272 57.43 25.66 11.50
CA ALA A 272 58.51 24.69 11.30
C ALA A 272 59.79 25.36 10.76
N GLU A 273 59.66 26.27 9.79
CA GLU A 273 60.78 27.05 9.25
C GLU A 273 61.43 27.94 10.36
N HIS A 274 60.60 28.70 11.10
CA HIS A 274 61.13 29.54 12.20
C HIS A 274 61.80 28.76 13.33
N ASN A 275 61.31 27.53 13.61
CA ASN A 275 61.94 26.70 14.63
C ASN A 275 63.29 26.12 14.16
N THR A 276 63.50 25.98 12.87
CA THR A 276 64.81 25.56 12.30
C THR A 276 65.82 26.69 12.41
N ASP A 277 65.41 27.96 12.19
CA ASP A 277 66.26 29.14 12.31
C ASP A 277 66.67 29.46 13.76
N LEU A 278 65.95 28.97 14.78
CA LEU A 278 66.30 29.13 16.20
C LEU A 278 67.22 28.06 16.76
N THR A 279 67.50 27.00 15.99
CA THR A 279 68.34 25.84 16.40
C THR A 279 69.74 25.84 15.77
N ASP A 280 70.02 26.76 14.87
CA ASP A 280 71.35 27.04 14.30
C ASP A 280 72.01 28.21 15.02
#